data_e75b6955259afe9ad0fc3bf17dc9ce05
#
_entry.id   e75b6955259afe9ad0fc3bf17dc9ce05
#
_cell.length_a   1.000
_cell.length_b   1.000
_cell.length_c   1.000
_cell.angle_alpha   90.00
_cell.angle_beta   90.00
_cell.angle_gamma   90.00
#
_symmetry.space_group_name_H-M   'P 1'
#
loop_
_entity.id
_entity.type
_entity.pdbx_description
1 polymer ?
#
loop_
_entity_poly.entity_id
_entity_poly.type
_entity_poly.pdbx_seq_one_letter_code
_entity_poly.pdbx_strand_id
1 'polypeptide(L)'
;MTAGQICAQKLEEIFSKGRLDGYKNASEHRENFLLIGKIGVLEVAIRNRTAKALGITDDKFISSKTLGYWERNIETHKIHNQILNLRAMDFRKYSKFNKKDKLLNYQKVSFAYTLFRLIRNRAFHFENLYKINADGTPRLTKINGKNIISIMPEHIEDFIDDLIFYFDEDLVGYLENGG
;
A
#
# COMPACT_ATOMS: atom_id res chain seq x y z
N MET A 1 35.29 11.24 16.62
CA MET A 1 34.02 10.89 15.91
C MET A 1 33.46 12.15 15.31
N THR A 2 33.10 12.12 14.05
CA THR A 2 32.41 13.26 13.39
C THR A 2 30.94 13.32 13.80
N ALA A 3 30.27 14.46 13.66
CA ALA A 3 28.85 14.63 13.95
C ALA A 3 27.99 13.61 13.17
N GLY A 4 28.35 13.27 11.93
CA GLY A 4 27.68 12.25 11.14
C GLY A 4 27.82 10.83 11.70
N GLN A 5 28.98 10.48 12.28
CA GLN A 5 29.19 9.17 12.93
C GLN A 5 28.37 9.03 14.22
N ILE A 6 28.26 10.11 15.00
CA ILE A 6 27.41 10.13 16.22
C ILE A 6 25.93 10.00 15.83
N CYS A 7 25.49 10.63 14.77
CA CYS A 7 24.09 10.51 14.28
C CYS A 7 23.79 9.08 13.81
N ALA A 8 24.69 8.46 13.04
CA ALA A 8 24.52 7.08 12.57
C ALA A 8 24.44 6.09 13.73
N GLN A 9 25.34 6.21 14.73
CA GLN A 9 25.34 5.34 15.91
C GLN A 9 24.05 5.47 16.74
N LYS A 10 23.52 6.69 16.91
CA LYS A 10 22.22 6.90 17.57
C LYS A 10 21.06 6.29 16.80
N LEU A 11 21.05 6.34 15.47
CA LEU A 11 20.02 5.71 14.66
C LEU A 11 20.06 4.18 14.77
N GLU A 12 21.27 3.59 14.82
CA GLU A 12 21.43 2.14 15.04
C GLU A 12 20.91 1.68 16.41
N GLU A 13 21.10 2.49 17.44
CA GLU A 13 20.55 2.22 18.78
C GLU A 13 19.01 2.24 18.78
N ILE A 14 18.40 3.19 18.06
CA ILE A 14 16.94 3.36 18.01
C ILE A 14 16.27 2.31 17.11
N PHE A 15 16.81 2.10 15.91
CA PHE A 15 16.15 1.31 14.87
C PHE A 15 16.75 -0.09 14.65
N SER A 16 17.88 -0.40 15.26
CA SER A 16 18.78 -1.52 15.02
C SER A 16 19.51 -1.47 13.65
N LYS A 17 20.74 -1.95 13.66
CA LYS A 17 21.57 -2.01 12.45
C LYS A 17 20.92 -2.84 11.33
N GLY A 18 20.37 -4.01 11.65
CA GLY A 18 19.77 -4.90 10.65
C GLY A 18 18.56 -4.28 9.92
N ARG A 19 17.84 -3.35 10.56
CA ARG A 19 16.75 -2.62 9.91
C ARG A 19 17.29 -1.50 9.01
N LEU A 20 18.29 -0.76 9.47
CA LEU A 20 18.89 0.32 8.69
C LEU A 20 19.63 -0.20 7.45
N ASP A 21 20.34 -1.33 7.58
CA ASP A 21 21.05 -1.98 6.48
C ASP A 21 20.10 -2.47 5.36
N GLY A 22 18.81 -2.62 5.69
CA GLY A 22 17.76 -2.94 4.73
C GLY A 22 17.47 -1.83 3.73
N TYR A 23 17.82 -0.58 4.02
CA TYR A 23 17.60 0.59 3.18
C TYR A 23 18.91 1.02 2.52
N LYS A 24 18.84 1.57 1.31
CA LYS A 24 20.03 2.09 0.61
C LYS A 24 20.61 3.32 1.28
N ASN A 25 19.75 4.13 1.92
CA ASN A 25 20.11 5.37 2.58
C ASN A 25 19.06 5.80 3.60
N ALA A 26 19.39 6.82 4.40
CA ALA A 26 18.48 7.37 5.42
C ALA A 26 17.22 8.03 4.84
N SER A 27 17.24 8.47 3.57
CA SER A 27 16.07 9.04 2.89
C SER A 27 14.99 7.99 2.71
N GLU A 28 15.31 6.81 2.14
CA GLU A 28 14.34 5.71 1.98
C GLU A 28 13.70 5.30 3.32
N HIS A 29 14.49 5.27 4.39
CA HIS A 29 13.96 4.96 5.73
C HIS A 29 12.96 6.03 6.20
N ARG A 30 13.28 7.31 6.02
CA ARG A 30 12.40 8.43 6.35
C ARG A 30 11.12 8.42 5.50
N GLU A 31 11.22 8.18 4.21
CA GLU A 31 10.10 8.11 3.27
C GLU A 31 9.09 7.02 3.69
N ASN A 32 9.58 5.87 4.18
CA ASN A 32 8.71 4.83 4.72
C ASN A 32 7.83 5.33 5.88
N PHE A 33 8.36 6.16 6.78
CA PHE A 33 7.57 6.75 7.86
C PHE A 33 6.55 7.77 7.35
N LEU A 34 6.91 8.59 6.37
CA LEU A 34 5.98 9.56 5.78
C LEU A 34 4.82 8.87 5.05
N LEU A 35 5.09 7.75 4.40
CA LEU A 35 4.09 6.96 3.70
C LEU A 35 3.08 6.28 4.65
N ILE A 36 3.48 5.95 5.87
CA ILE A 36 2.60 5.28 6.87
C ILE A 36 1.33 6.08 7.15
N GLY A 37 1.39 7.41 7.18
CA GLY A 37 0.22 8.26 7.36
C GLY A 37 -0.82 8.06 6.27
N LYS A 38 -0.42 8.14 5.00
CA LYS A 38 -1.28 7.91 3.82
C LYS A 38 -1.88 6.50 3.84
N ILE A 39 -1.06 5.50 4.15
CA ILE A 39 -1.49 4.09 4.26
C ILE A 39 -2.55 3.94 5.36
N GLY A 40 -2.35 4.56 6.53
CA GLY A 40 -3.27 4.50 7.65
C GLY A 40 -4.65 5.06 7.31
N VAL A 41 -4.70 6.22 6.68
CA VAL A 41 -5.97 6.84 6.24
C VAL A 41 -6.70 5.95 5.24
N LEU A 42 -6.00 5.45 4.23
CA LEU A 42 -6.60 4.58 3.21
C LEU A 42 -7.08 3.24 3.82
N GLU A 43 -6.35 2.67 4.79
CA GLU A 43 -6.77 1.46 5.52
C GLU A 43 -8.10 1.68 6.23
N VAL A 44 -8.24 2.78 6.98
CA VAL A 44 -9.47 3.11 7.71
C VAL A 44 -10.63 3.35 6.73
N ALA A 45 -10.39 4.11 5.67
CA ALA A 45 -11.40 4.44 4.67
C ALA A 45 -11.94 3.18 3.96
N ILE A 46 -11.06 2.29 3.49
CA ILE A 46 -11.46 1.03 2.83
C ILE A 46 -12.22 0.12 3.80
N ARG A 47 -11.75 -0.01 5.04
CA ARG A 47 -12.39 -0.80 6.09
C ARG A 47 -13.83 -0.34 6.33
N ASN A 48 -14.03 0.96 6.52
CA ASN A 48 -15.35 1.53 6.80
C ASN A 48 -16.29 1.41 5.58
N ARG A 49 -15.79 1.64 4.37
CA ARG A 49 -16.58 1.47 3.14
C ARG A 49 -16.99 0.01 2.95
N THR A 50 -16.10 -0.94 3.25
CA THR A 50 -16.41 -2.38 3.17
C THR A 50 -17.44 -2.78 4.22
N ALA A 51 -17.30 -2.32 5.47
CA ALA A 51 -18.25 -2.55 6.53
C ALA A 51 -19.65 -2.02 6.15
N LYS A 52 -19.71 -0.79 5.63
CA LYS A 52 -20.95 -0.19 5.14
C LYS A 52 -21.60 -1.01 4.02
N ALA A 53 -20.83 -1.49 3.06
CA ALA A 53 -21.33 -2.34 1.96
C ALA A 53 -21.88 -3.69 2.45
N LEU A 54 -21.42 -4.17 3.61
CA LEU A 54 -21.88 -5.41 4.25
C LEU A 54 -22.96 -5.18 5.31
N GLY A 55 -23.40 -3.94 5.55
CA GLY A 55 -24.37 -3.60 6.58
C GLY A 55 -23.84 -3.75 8.02
N ILE A 56 -22.52 -3.71 8.22
CA ILE A 56 -21.88 -3.81 9.53
C ILE A 56 -21.72 -2.41 10.13
N THR A 57 -22.28 -2.19 11.33
CA THR A 57 -22.31 -0.87 12.00
C THR A 57 -21.60 -0.82 13.34
N ASP A 58 -21.09 -1.95 13.84
CA ASP A 58 -20.35 -2.02 15.09
C ASP A 58 -18.90 -1.54 14.89
N ASP A 59 -18.59 -0.31 15.29
CA ASP A 59 -17.28 0.31 15.15
C ASP A 59 -16.18 -0.47 15.87
N LYS A 60 -16.48 -1.08 17.03
CA LYS A 60 -15.53 -1.90 17.77
C LYS A 60 -15.17 -3.17 16.99
N PHE A 61 -16.17 -3.81 16.40
CA PHE A 61 -15.95 -4.94 15.51
C PHE A 61 -15.13 -4.51 14.29
N ILE A 62 -15.54 -3.43 13.61
CA ILE A 62 -14.88 -2.92 12.40
C ILE A 62 -13.39 -2.65 12.68
N SER A 63 -13.07 -1.95 13.76
CA SER A 63 -11.70 -1.58 14.11
C SER A 63 -10.84 -2.79 14.53
N SER A 64 -11.43 -3.84 15.06
CA SER A 64 -10.74 -5.06 15.50
C SER A 64 -10.26 -5.96 14.36
N LYS A 65 -10.78 -5.79 13.13
CA LYS A 65 -10.50 -6.69 12.02
C LYS A 65 -9.29 -6.25 11.20
N THR A 66 -8.50 -7.23 10.75
CA THR A 66 -7.34 -7.01 9.89
C THR A 66 -7.74 -6.68 8.46
N LEU A 67 -6.84 -6.07 7.68
CA LEU A 67 -7.04 -5.87 6.24
C LEU A 67 -7.32 -7.18 5.50
N GLY A 68 -6.66 -8.27 5.87
CA GLY A 68 -6.91 -9.58 5.26
C GLY A 68 -8.32 -10.13 5.53
N TYR A 69 -8.95 -9.76 6.65
CA TYR A 69 -10.36 -10.05 6.90
C TYR A 69 -11.25 -9.33 5.89
N TRP A 70 -11.03 -8.03 5.68
CA TRP A 70 -11.81 -7.22 4.76
C TRP A 70 -11.60 -7.65 3.30
N GLU A 71 -10.36 -7.99 2.90
CA GLU A 71 -10.04 -8.54 1.58
C GLU A 71 -10.88 -9.80 1.29
N ARG A 72 -10.90 -10.75 2.22
CA ARG A 72 -11.72 -11.97 2.06
C ARG A 72 -13.20 -11.68 1.93
N ASN A 73 -13.73 -10.72 2.69
CA ASN A 73 -15.14 -10.34 2.59
C ASN A 73 -15.46 -9.68 1.24
N ILE A 74 -14.62 -8.81 0.72
CA ILE A 74 -14.77 -8.21 -0.62
C ILE A 74 -14.84 -9.30 -1.69
N GLU A 75 -13.94 -10.29 -1.63
CA GLU A 75 -13.90 -11.42 -2.56
C GLU A 75 -15.12 -12.32 -2.42
N THR A 76 -15.46 -12.73 -1.20
CA THR A 76 -16.57 -13.66 -0.93
C THR A 76 -17.92 -13.08 -1.32
N HIS A 77 -18.17 -11.82 -0.99
CA HIS A 77 -19.42 -11.14 -1.28
C HIS A 77 -19.45 -10.45 -2.65
N LYS A 78 -18.33 -10.48 -3.40
CA LYS A 78 -18.18 -9.88 -4.74
C LYS A 78 -18.53 -8.38 -4.79
N ILE A 79 -18.24 -7.67 -3.72
CA ILE A 79 -18.57 -6.23 -3.57
C ILE A 79 -17.50 -5.28 -4.08
N HIS A 80 -16.51 -5.75 -4.83
CA HIS A 80 -15.39 -4.97 -5.35
C HIS A 80 -15.82 -3.63 -5.96
N ASN A 81 -16.89 -3.63 -6.78
CA ASN A 81 -17.37 -2.43 -7.47
C ASN A 81 -18.05 -1.41 -6.54
N GLN A 82 -18.39 -1.81 -5.30
CA GLN A 82 -18.93 -0.91 -4.28
C GLN A 82 -17.80 -0.26 -3.47
N ILE A 83 -16.60 -0.85 -3.49
CA ILE A 83 -15.47 -0.37 -2.71
C ILE A 83 -14.65 0.65 -3.52
N LEU A 84 -14.26 0.29 -4.75
CA LEU A 84 -13.40 1.12 -5.60
C LEU A 84 -13.83 1.06 -7.06
N ASN A 85 -13.69 2.18 -7.76
CA ASN A 85 -13.83 2.24 -9.22
C ASN A 85 -12.47 2.51 -9.86
N LEU A 86 -11.77 1.46 -10.23
CA LEU A 86 -10.44 1.49 -10.83
C LEU A 86 -10.45 1.30 -12.36
N ARG A 87 -11.60 1.53 -13.04
CA ARG A 87 -11.71 1.32 -14.49
C ARG A 87 -10.66 2.10 -15.29
N ALA A 88 -10.41 3.35 -14.89
CA ALA A 88 -9.44 4.23 -15.55
C ALA A 88 -7.98 3.98 -15.10
N MET A 89 -7.74 3.25 -14.00
CA MET A 89 -6.40 2.98 -13.51
C MET A 89 -5.60 2.10 -14.48
N ASP A 90 -4.40 2.54 -14.82
CA ASP A 90 -3.46 1.79 -15.67
C ASP A 90 -2.26 1.31 -14.86
N PHE A 91 -2.22 0.00 -14.58
CA PHE A 91 -1.13 -0.57 -13.80
C PHE A 91 0.25 -0.49 -14.46
N ARG A 92 0.33 -0.24 -15.78
CA ARG A 92 1.62 -0.05 -16.46
C ARG A 92 2.39 1.16 -15.95
N LYS A 93 1.70 2.13 -15.36
CA LYS A 93 2.31 3.29 -14.69
C LYS A 93 3.30 2.86 -13.58
N TYR A 94 3.04 1.75 -12.90
CA TYR A 94 3.77 1.36 -11.70
C TYR A 94 4.88 0.34 -11.92
N SER A 95 4.95 -0.28 -13.10
CA SER A 95 6.01 -1.24 -13.39
C SER A 95 6.11 -1.54 -14.88
N LYS A 96 7.33 -1.55 -15.40
CA LYS A 96 7.65 -2.00 -16.76
C LYS A 96 7.33 -3.47 -17.02
N PHE A 97 7.15 -4.26 -15.96
CA PHE A 97 6.78 -5.68 -16.07
C PHE A 97 5.28 -5.88 -16.24
N ASN A 98 4.47 -4.86 -16.00
CA ASN A 98 3.02 -4.93 -16.15
C ASN A 98 2.65 -4.83 -17.63
N LYS A 99 1.91 -5.83 -18.12
CA LYS A 99 1.42 -5.87 -19.49
C LYS A 99 0.10 -5.09 -19.62
N LYS A 100 -0.23 -4.73 -20.86
CA LYS A 100 -1.54 -4.18 -21.19
C LYS A 100 -2.57 -5.30 -21.15
N ASP A 101 -3.35 -5.35 -20.10
CA ASP A 101 -4.44 -6.31 -19.91
C ASP A 101 -5.80 -5.61 -19.89
N LYS A 102 -6.81 -6.28 -20.44
CA LYS A 102 -8.20 -5.85 -20.38
C LYS A 102 -8.83 -6.31 -19.05
N LEU A 103 -8.26 -5.87 -17.92
CA LEU A 103 -8.78 -6.20 -16.61
C LEU A 103 -10.13 -5.51 -16.37
N LEU A 104 -11.10 -6.28 -15.91
CA LEU A 104 -12.37 -5.75 -15.42
C LEU A 104 -12.16 -5.07 -14.06
N ASN A 105 -13.09 -4.16 -13.67
CA ASN A 105 -12.93 -3.40 -12.43
C ASN A 105 -12.71 -4.27 -11.20
N TYR A 106 -13.50 -5.35 -11.03
CA TYR A 106 -13.33 -6.24 -9.89
C TYR A 106 -11.94 -6.88 -9.82
N GLN A 107 -11.35 -7.22 -10.97
CA GLN A 107 -9.98 -7.76 -11.03
C GLN A 107 -8.96 -6.69 -10.63
N LYS A 108 -9.13 -5.45 -11.12
CA LYS A 108 -8.27 -4.32 -10.73
C LYS A 108 -8.34 -4.06 -9.24
N VAL A 109 -9.54 -4.07 -8.66
CA VAL A 109 -9.74 -3.89 -7.20
C VAL A 109 -9.07 -5.02 -6.41
N SER A 110 -9.22 -6.28 -6.84
CA SER A 110 -8.56 -7.42 -6.20
C SER A 110 -7.04 -7.29 -6.23
N PHE A 111 -6.44 -6.95 -7.38
CA PHE A 111 -5.00 -6.70 -7.49
C PHE A 111 -4.56 -5.55 -6.59
N ALA A 112 -5.23 -4.40 -6.69
CA ALA A 112 -4.89 -3.20 -5.95
C ALA A 112 -4.97 -3.42 -4.44
N TYR A 113 -6.03 -4.08 -3.96
CA TYR A 113 -6.21 -4.37 -2.55
C TYR A 113 -5.12 -5.30 -2.00
N THR A 114 -4.79 -6.37 -2.73
CA THR A 114 -3.71 -7.29 -2.32
C THR A 114 -2.36 -6.56 -2.26
N LEU A 115 -2.03 -5.74 -3.29
CA LEU A 115 -0.79 -4.98 -3.32
C LEU A 115 -0.74 -3.93 -2.20
N PHE A 116 -1.84 -3.22 -1.97
CA PHE A 116 -1.98 -2.30 -0.84
C PHE A 116 -1.72 -3.00 0.50
N ARG A 117 -2.33 -4.17 0.73
CA ARG A 117 -2.10 -4.95 1.95
C ARG A 117 -0.65 -5.39 2.11
N LEU A 118 0.03 -5.76 1.02
CA LEU A 118 1.46 -6.09 1.05
C LEU A 118 2.32 -4.87 1.42
N ILE A 119 2.04 -3.71 0.83
CA ILE A 119 2.71 -2.44 1.16
C ILE A 119 2.48 -2.11 2.64
N ARG A 120 1.23 -2.10 3.08
CA ARG A 120 0.85 -1.80 4.47
C ARG A 120 1.57 -2.71 5.46
N ASN A 121 1.55 -4.02 5.23
CA ASN A 121 2.18 -4.96 6.15
C ASN A 121 3.69 -4.71 6.25
N ARG A 122 4.37 -4.50 5.13
CA ARG A 122 5.81 -4.21 5.13
C ARG A 122 6.13 -2.87 5.78
N ALA A 123 5.35 -1.81 5.48
CA ALA A 123 5.55 -0.49 6.07
C ALA A 123 5.43 -0.54 7.60
N PHE A 124 4.37 -1.17 8.13
CA PHE A 124 4.11 -1.25 9.56
C PHE A 124 5.01 -2.24 10.31
N HIS A 125 5.59 -3.20 9.61
CA HIS A 125 6.64 -4.07 10.18
C HIS A 125 8.05 -3.50 9.95
N PHE A 126 8.15 -2.30 9.39
CA PHE A 126 9.42 -1.63 9.08
C PHE A 126 10.35 -2.50 8.22
N GLU A 127 9.76 -3.31 7.34
CA GLU A 127 10.50 -4.01 6.30
C GLU A 127 10.85 -3.05 5.17
N ASN A 128 12.02 -3.25 4.53
CA ASN A 128 12.40 -2.43 3.40
C ASN A 128 11.40 -2.60 2.23
N LEU A 129 10.59 -1.56 1.99
CA LEU A 129 9.66 -1.48 0.87
C LEU A 129 10.36 -1.37 -0.49
N TYR A 130 11.53 -0.75 -0.51
CA TYR A 130 12.27 -0.38 -1.73
C TYR A 130 13.19 -1.49 -2.25
N LYS A 131 13.23 -2.63 -1.56
CA LYS A 131 14.04 -3.77 -1.98
C LYS A 131 13.42 -4.48 -3.19
N ILE A 132 14.24 -4.76 -4.21
CA ILE A 132 13.90 -5.60 -5.37
C ILE A 132 14.47 -7.02 -5.19
N ASN A 133 13.99 -7.97 -5.98
CA ASN A 133 14.55 -9.32 -6.07
C ASN A 133 15.93 -9.30 -6.77
N ALA A 134 16.72 -10.37 -6.64
CA ALA A 134 18.04 -10.47 -7.24
C ALA A 134 18.03 -10.41 -8.77
N ASP A 135 16.93 -10.81 -9.39
CA ASP A 135 16.69 -10.75 -10.84
C ASP A 135 16.16 -9.39 -11.34
N GLY A 136 16.10 -8.38 -10.44
CA GLY A 136 15.61 -7.03 -10.76
C GLY A 136 14.08 -6.90 -10.80
N THR A 137 13.34 -7.95 -10.48
CA THR A 137 11.87 -7.89 -10.42
C THR A 137 11.37 -7.29 -9.11
N PRO A 138 10.19 -6.62 -9.12
CA PRO A 138 9.61 -6.05 -7.91
C PRO A 138 9.19 -7.13 -6.91
N ARG A 139 9.47 -6.90 -5.62
CA ARG A 139 8.96 -7.77 -4.54
C ARG A 139 7.45 -7.59 -4.30
N LEU A 140 6.91 -6.43 -4.67
CA LEU A 140 5.48 -6.15 -4.60
C LEU A 140 4.84 -6.65 -5.89
N THR A 141 4.49 -7.93 -5.90
CA THR A 141 3.91 -8.60 -7.07
C THR A 141 2.74 -9.48 -6.65
N LYS A 142 1.64 -9.40 -7.40
CA LYS A 142 0.49 -10.28 -7.28
C LYS A 142 0.27 -11.01 -8.61
N ILE A 143 0.10 -12.32 -8.53
CA ILE A 143 -0.22 -13.19 -9.66
C ILE A 143 -1.64 -13.70 -9.47
N ASN A 144 -2.45 -13.64 -10.54
CA ASN A 144 -3.77 -14.24 -10.60
C ASN A 144 -4.01 -14.83 -12.00
N GLY A 145 -3.89 -16.15 -12.11
CA GLY A 145 -3.89 -16.85 -13.39
C GLY A 145 -2.74 -16.37 -14.28
N LYS A 146 -3.09 -15.85 -15.46
CA LYS A 146 -2.10 -15.31 -16.44
C LYS A 146 -1.71 -13.85 -16.15
N ASN A 147 -2.44 -13.17 -15.28
CA ASN A 147 -2.23 -11.76 -14.99
C ASN A 147 -1.21 -11.60 -13.87
N ILE A 148 -0.18 -10.80 -14.13
CA ILE A 148 0.86 -10.44 -13.17
C ILE A 148 0.87 -8.94 -13.07
N ILE A 149 0.61 -8.42 -11.86
CA ILE A 149 0.70 -7.00 -11.56
C ILE A 149 1.73 -6.80 -10.47
N SER A 150 2.64 -5.87 -10.71
CA SER A 150 3.73 -5.52 -9.81
C SER A 150 3.86 -4.01 -9.65
N ILE A 151 4.53 -3.59 -8.58
CA ILE A 151 4.84 -2.18 -8.29
C ILE A 151 6.34 -2.10 -8.07
N MET A 152 7.01 -1.28 -8.88
CA MET A 152 8.42 -0.94 -8.67
C MET A 152 8.56 -0.04 -7.43
N PRO A 153 9.68 -0.13 -6.70
CA PRO A 153 9.89 0.67 -5.49
C PRO A 153 9.65 2.17 -5.69
N GLU A 154 10.13 2.74 -6.78
CA GLU A 154 10.00 4.15 -7.14
C GLU A 154 8.56 4.62 -7.40
N HIS A 155 7.60 3.70 -7.55
CA HIS A 155 6.19 3.97 -7.82
C HIS A 155 5.24 3.58 -6.66
N ILE A 156 5.78 3.24 -5.50
CA ILE A 156 4.95 2.86 -4.35
C ILE A 156 4.09 4.03 -3.88
N GLU A 157 4.67 5.21 -3.78
CA GLU A 157 3.95 6.42 -3.37
C GLU A 157 2.89 6.80 -4.41
N ASP A 158 3.26 6.85 -5.69
CA ASP A 158 2.30 7.10 -6.79
C ASP A 158 1.11 6.14 -6.74
N PHE A 159 1.36 4.86 -6.43
CA PHE A 159 0.30 3.87 -6.33
C PHE A 159 -0.63 4.14 -5.15
N ILE A 160 -0.11 4.54 -4.00
CA ILE A 160 -0.92 4.88 -2.82
C ILE A 160 -1.73 6.15 -3.08
N ASP A 161 -1.13 7.18 -3.69
CA ASP A 161 -1.80 8.44 -4.01
C ASP A 161 -2.92 8.23 -5.03
N ASP A 162 -2.67 7.44 -6.09
CA ASP A 162 -3.72 7.08 -7.04
C ASP A 162 -4.86 6.27 -6.37
N LEU A 163 -4.55 5.36 -5.43
CA LEU A 163 -5.61 4.66 -4.69
C LEU A 163 -6.45 5.60 -3.82
N ILE A 164 -5.83 6.58 -3.16
CA ILE A 164 -6.53 7.60 -2.38
C ILE A 164 -7.46 8.40 -3.31
N PHE A 165 -6.94 8.86 -4.45
CA PHE A 165 -7.70 9.60 -5.45
C PHE A 165 -8.90 8.80 -5.99
N TYR A 166 -8.68 7.54 -6.39
CA TYR A 166 -9.77 6.68 -6.89
C TYR A 166 -10.74 6.22 -5.80
N PHE A 167 -10.33 6.28 -4.54
CA PHE A 167 -11.21 6.02 -3.42
C PHE A 167 -12.17 7.18 -3.20
N ASP A 168 -11.61 8.40 -3.10
CA ASP A 168 -12.38 9.62 -2.89
C ASP A 168 -11.50 10.85 -3.14
N GLU A 169 -11.90 11.73 -4.07
CA GLU A 169 -11.14 12.95 -4.38
C GLU A 169 -11.07 13.92 -3.18
N ASP A 170 -12.11 13.95 -2.34
CA ASP A 170 -12.13 14.80 -1.13
C ASP A 170 -11.08 14.33 -0.10
N LEU A 171 -10.73 13.04 -0.13
CA LEU A 171 -9.70 12.49 0.75
C LEU A 171 -8.30 13.03 0.41
N VAL A 172 -8.03 13.33 -0.85
CA VAL A 172 -6.79 14.01 -1.28
C VAL A 172 -6.72 15.40 -0.66
N GLY A 173 -7.78 16.19 -0.78
CA GLY A 173 -7.85 17.53 -0.20
C GLY A 173 -7.70 17.53 1.32
N TYR A 174 -8.28 16.55 2.00
CA TYR A 174 -8.13 16.38 3.45
C TYR A 174 -6.68 16.12 3.85
N LEU A 175 -5.95 15.28 3.10
CA LEU A 175 -4.56 14.95 3.42
C LEU A 175 -3.57 16.09 3.11
N GLU A 176 -3.85 16.90 2.09
CA GLU A 176 -2.97 18.00 1.69
C GLU A 176 -3.16 19.27 2.52
N ASN A 177 -4.40 19.58 2.89
CA ASN A 177 -4.77 20.89 3.47
C ASN A 177 -5.24 20.81 4.92
N GLY A 178 -5.34 19.61 5.49
CA GLY A 178 -5.76 19.40 6.89
C GLY A 178 -7.25 19.71 7.16
N GLY A 179 -8.09 19.72 6.10
CA GLY A 179 -9.53 19.99 6.19
C GLY A 179 -9.87 21.46 6.12
#